data_7cf47aee68f7ceedb71c1507295daccb
#
_entry.id   7cf47aee68f7ceedb71c1507295daccb
#
_cell.length_a   1.000
_cell.length_b   1.000
_cell.length_c   1.000
_cell.angle_alpha   90.00
_cell.angle_beta   90.00
_cell.angle_gamma   90.00
#
_symmetry.space_group_name_H-M   'P 1'
#
loop_
_entity.id
_entity.type
_entity.pdbx_description
1 polymer ?
#
loop_
_entity_poly.entity_id
_entity_poly.type
_entity_poly.pdbx_seq_one_letter_code
_entity_poly.pdbx_strand_id
1 'polypeptide(L)'
;MNDHISKPIDSKQLFAALLDLNDERWEYEPVEFPLRWDVHGTPVAGFRPDFYLPERGVFIELTTADQRLVTRKNGKVRRMRELYPEVPIIIVYQRDFAALLESHGVELPSSSAA
;
A
#
# COMPACT_ATOMS: atom_id res chain seq x y z
N MET A 1 -3.70 -24.90 18.69
CA MET A 1 -3.73 -24.53 18.29
C MET A 1 -3.42 -24.02 17.26
N ASN A 2 -3.57 -23.84 16.68
CA ASN A 2 -3.27 -23.46 15.52
C ASN A 2 -4.17 -22.61 14.83
N ASP A 3 -4.81 -21.67 15.47
CA ASP A 3 -5.72 -20.79 14.89
C ASP A 3 -5.11 -19.93 13.86
N HIS A 4 -3.84 -19.60 14.03
CA HIS A 4 -3.18 -18.78 13.07
C HIS A 4 -3.03 -19.45 11.73
N ILE A 5 -3.18 -20.75 11.68
CA ILE A 5 -3.06 -21.45 10.44
C ILE A 5 -4.22 -21.18 9.50
N SER A 6 -5.38 -20.91 10.05
CA SER A 6 -6.53 -20.67 9.20
C SER A 6 -6.65 -19.24 8.73
N LYS A 7 -5.79 -18.35 9.21
CA LYS A 7 -5.83 -16.97 8.79
C LYS A 7 -5.14 -16.78 7.45
N PRO A 8 -5.82 -16.19 6.48
CA PRO A 8 -5.15 -15.92 5.21
C PRO A 8 -4.11 -14.83 5.38
N ILE A 9 -3.09 -14.90 4.54
CA ILE A 9 -2.08 -13.85 4.48
C ILE A 9 -2.70 -12.68 3.73
N ASP A 10 -2.63 -11.49 4.29
CA ASP A 10 -3.24 -10.34 3.63
C ASP A 10 -2.32 -9.76 2.56
N SER A 11 -2.87 -8.84 1.79
CA SER A 11 -2.16 -8.25 0.65
C SER A 11 -0.87 -7.57 1.05
N LYS A 12 -0.86 -6.93 2.21
CA LYS A 12 0.33 -6.23 2.65
C LYS A 12 1.46 -7.18 2.96
N GLN A 13 1.14 -8.32 3.58
CA GLN A 13 2.15 -9.34 3.87
C GLN A 13 2.70 -9.95 2.60
N LEU A 14 1.84 -10.18 1.62
CA LEU A 14 2.27 -10.73 0.33
C LEU A 14 3.15 -9.75 -0.41
N PHE A 15 2.79 -8.47 -0.37
CA PHE A 15 3.59 -7.46 -1.05
C PHE A 15 4.96 -7.32 -0.39
N ALA A 16 5.01 -7.37 0.93
CA ALA A 16 6.29 -7.33 1.65
C ALA A 16 7.16 -8.51 1.27
N ALA A 17 6.56 -9.70 1.13
CA ALA A 17 7.31 -10.88 0.71
C ALA A 17 7.85 -10.71 -0.70
N LEU A 18 7.08 -10.08 -1.59
CA LEU A 18 7.54 -9.81 -2.94
C LEU A 18 8.73 -8.86 -2.93
N LEU A 19 8.66 -7.83 -2.10
CA LEU A 19 9.79 -6.91 -1.98
C LEU A 19 11.03 -7.63 -1.47
N ASP A 20 10.88 -8.52 -0.49
CA ASP A 20 11.99 -9.30 0.02
C ASP A 20 12.60 -10.19 -1.06
N LEU A 21 11.75 -10.79 -1.88
CA LEU A 21 12.23 -11.65 -2.97
C LEU A 21 13.08 -10.89 -3.98
N ASN A 22 12.84 -9.60 -4.11
CA ASN A 22 13.59 -8.76 -5.03
C ASN A 22 14.69 -7.97 -4.34
N ASP A 23 15.02 -8.34 -3.11
CA ASP A 23 16.04 -7.65 -2.33
C ASP A 23 15.76 -6.16 -2.22
N GLU A 24 14.48 -5.81 -2.21
CA GLU A 24 14.06 -4.42 -2.12
C GLU A 24 13.87 -4.07 -0.66
N ARG A 25 14.56 -3.02 -0.16
CA ARG A 25 14.36 -2.57 1.20
C ARG A 25 13.04 -1.84 1.32
N TRP A 26 12.37 -2.00 2.46
CA TRP A 26 11.07 -1.37 2.65
C TRP A 26 10.85 -1.04 4.13
N GLU A 27 10.01 -0.04 4.35
CA GLU A 27 9.55 0.36 5.67
C GLU A 27 8.03 0.37 5.63
N TYR A 28 7.41 -0.11 6.69
CA TYR A 28 5.96 -0.22 6.74
C TYR A 28 5.37 0.97 7.48
N GLU A 29 4.51 1.73 6.81
CA GLU A 29 3.79 2.87 7.37
C GLU A 29 4.69 3.82 8.16
N PRO A 30 5.83 4.24 7.61
CA PRO A 30 6.79 4.99 8.42
C PRO A 30 6.41 6.44 8.68
N VAL A 31 5.57 7.04 7.84
CA VAL A 31 5.28 8.48 7.91
C VAL A 31 3.81 8.72 7.66
N GLU A 32 3.24 9.63 8.44
CA GLU A 32 1.89 10.10 8.18
C GLU A 32 1.96 11.52 7.64
N PHE A 33 1.28 11.76 6.51
CA PHE A 33 1.25 13.07 5.87
C PHE A 33 -0.05 13.78 6.22
N PRO A 34 0.01 14.95 6.88
CA PRO A 34 -1.22 15.71 7.13
C PRO A 34 -1.86 16.14 5.82
N LEU A 35 -3.17 15.97 5.71
CA LEU A 35 -3.91 16.33 4.51
C LEU A 35 -4.87 17.48 4.74
N ARG A 36 -5.25 17.75 5.97
CA ARG A 36 -6.20 18.80 6.29
C ARG A 36 -5.93 19.31 7.70
N TRP A 37 -6.15 20.59 7.91
CA TRP A 37 -5.89 21.25 9.19
C TRP A 37 -7.10 22.05 9.62
N ASP A 38 -7.24 22.26 10.93
CA ASP A 38 -8.31 23.12 11.45
C ASP A 38 -7.85 24.57 11.41
N VAL A 39 -8.68 25.47 12.00
CA VAL A 39 -8.39 26.91 11.94
C VAL A 39 -7.16 27.28 12.74
N HIS A 40 -6.72 26.41 13.63
CA HIS A 40 -5.52 26.69 14.43
C HIS A 40 -4.27 26.04 13.85
N GLY A 41 -4.39 25.44 12.68
CA GLY A 41 -3.23 24.77 12.06
C GLY A 41 -2.95 23.38 12.59
N THR A 42 -3.88 22.80 13.34
CA THR A 42 -3.71 21.45 13.87
C THR A 42 -4.20 20.43 12.85
N PRO A 43 -3.41 19.41 12.53
CA PRO A 43 -3.86 18.40 11.57
C PRO A 43 -5.10 17.68 12.07
N VAL A 44 -6.12 17.58 11.21
CA VAL A 44 -7.35 16.86 11.53
C VAL A 44 -7.59 15.69 10.59
N ALA A 45 -6.79 15.52 9.56
CA ALA A 45 -6.85 14.37 8.69
C ALA A 45 -5.46 14.10 8.15
N GLY A 46 -5.12 12.84 8.00
CA GLY A 46 -3.81 12.46 7.51
C GLY A 46 -3.88 11.21 6.66
N PHE A 47 -2.76 10.89 6.04
CA PHE A 47 -2.64 9.73 5.19
C PHE A 47 -1.30 9.07 5.48
N ARG A 48 -1.31 7.77 5.75
CA ARG A 48 -0.11 7.00 6.02
C ARG A 48 0.01 5.93 4.97
N PRO A 49 0.84 6.15 3.93
CA PRO A 49 1.02 5.14 2.90
C PRO A 49 1.57 3.84 3.47
N ASP A 50 1.22 2.74 2.81
CA ASP A 50 1.55 1.41 3.32
C ASP A 50 3.05 1.14 3.38
N PHE A 51 3.79 1.50 2.34
CA PHE A 51 5.22 1.18 2.26
C PHE A 51 6.02 2.36 1.77
N TYR A 52 7.26 2.42 2.23
CA TYR A 52 8.25 3.32 1.68
C TYR A 52 9.45 2.50 1.25
N LEU A 53 9.94 2.74 0.03
CA LEU A 53 11.11 2.05 -0.50
C LEU A 53 12.28 3.03 -0.48
N PRO A 54 13.15 2.94 0.55
CA PRO A 54 14.18 3.98 0.73
C PRO A 54 15.19 4.06 -0.41
N GLU A 55 15.47 2.93 -1.06
CA GLU A 55 16.43 2.98 -2.15
C GLU A 55 15.88 3.60 -3.42
N ARG A 56 14.55 3.63 -3.55
CA ARG A 56 13.89 4.26 -4.69
C ARG A 56 13.28 5.59 -4.35
N GLY A 57 13.15 5.89 -3.06
CA GLY A 57 12.56 7.15 -2.62
C GLY A 57 11.08 7.27 -2.97
N VAL A 58 10.33 6.17 -2.95
CA VAL A 58 8.94 6.18 -3.37
C VAL A 58 8.06 5.53 -2.31
N PHE A 59 6.88 6.11 -2.10
CA PHE A 59 5.86 5.52 -1.24
C PHE A 59 4.91 4.69 -2.08
N ILE A 60 4.37 3.64 -1.49
CA ILE A 60 3.45 2.74 -2.17
C ILE A 60 2.20 2.56 -1.31
N GLU A 61 1.05 2.70 -1.95
CA GLU A 61 -0.23 2.45 -1.31
C GLU A 61 -0.92 1.31 -2.04
N LEU A 62 -1.28 0.26 -1.31
CA LEU A 62 -1.99 -0.87 -1.88
C LEU A 62 -3.49 -0.64 -1.78
N THR A 63 -4.21 -1.01 -2.81
CA THR A 63 -5.67 -0.91 -2.79
C THR A 63 -6.29 -2.29 -2.91
N THR A 64 -7.45 -2.44 -2.31
CA THR A 64 -8.20 -3.69 -2.38
C THR A 64 -9.18 -3.62 -3.53
N ALA A 65 -9.97 -4.69 -3.69
CA ALA A 65 -11.01 -4.73 -4.70
C ALA A 65 -12.26 -3.97 -4.29
N ASP A 66 -12.37 -3.53 -3.03
CA ASP A 66 -13.53 -2.80 -2.56
C ASP A 66 -13.54 -1.41 -3.19
N GLN A 67 -14.53 -1.13 -4.03
CA GLN A 67 -14.58 0.11 -4.80
C GLN A 67 -14.67 1.34 -3.91
N ARG A 68 -15.35 1.25 -2.77
CA ARG A 68 -15.46 2.39 -1.88
C ARG A 68 -14.13 2.74 -1.26
N LEU A 69 -13.34 1.73 -0.88
CA LEU A 69 -12.02 1.96 -0.32
C LEU A 69 -11.07 2.50 -1.39
N VAL A 70 -11.18 1.98 -2.62
CA VAL A 70 -10.36 2.46 -3.73
C VAL A 70 -10.62 3.95 -3.96
N THR A 71 -11.88 4.34 -4.00
CA THR A 71 -12.24 5.74 -4.22
C THR A 71 -11.70 6.63 -3.11
N ARG A 72 -11.83 6.19 -1.86
CA ARG A 72 -11.34 6.96 -0.73
C ARG A 72 -9.82 7.11 -0.78
N LYS A 73 -9.12 6.01 -1.06
CA LYS A 73 -7.66 6.05 -1.13
C LYS A 73 -7.18 6.91 -2.29
N ASN A 74 -7.86 6.83 -3.42
CA ASN A 74 -7.50 7.67 -4.56
C ASN A 74 -7.64 9.15 -4.22
N GLY A 75 -8.67 9.51 -3.47
CA GLY A 75 -8.84 10.88 -3.03
C GLY A 75 -7.72 11.35 -2.12
N LYS A 76 -7.31 10.48 -1.19
CA LYS A 76 -6.21 10.82 -0.29
C LYS A 76 -4.89 10.96 -1.04
N VAL A 77 -4.63 10.08 -1.99
CA VAL A 77 -3.39 10.16 -2.78
C VAL A 77 -3.39 11.42 -3.63
N ARG A 78 -4.54 11.75 -4.23
CA ARG A 78 -4.63 12.99 -5.02
C ARG A 78 -4.33 14.20 -4.14
N ARG A 79 -4.91 14.23 -2.94
CA ARG A 79 -4.67 15.34 -2.02
C ARG A 79 -3.21 15.41 -1.60
N MET A 80 -2.61 14.25 -1.36
CA MET A 80 -1.20 14.21 -1.00
C MET A 80 -0.33 14.75 -2.12
N ARG A 81 -0.66 14.39 -3.36
CA ARG A 81 0.10 14.88 -4.51
C ARG A 81 -0.02 16.38 -4.68
N GLU A 82 -1.17 16.95 -4.31
CA GLU A 82 -1.35 18.40 -4.35
C GLU A 82 -0.51 19.10 -3.30
N LEU A 83 -0.47 18.54 -2.10
CA LEU A 83 0.21 19.17 -0.98
C LEU A 83 1.72 18.89 -0.99
N TYR A 84 2.10 17.71 -1.44
CA TYR A 84 3.50 17.26 -1.40
C TYR A 84 3.94 16.78 -2.77
N PRO A 85 3.97 17.68 -3.76
CA PRO A 85 4.24 17.26 -5.15
C PRO A 85 5.64 16.68 -5.34
N GLU A 86 6.56 16.96 -4.43
CA GLU A 86 7.91 16.43 -4.53
C GLU A 86 8.05 15.03 -3.95
N VAL A 87 7.00 14.49 -3.34
CA VAL A 87 7.04 13.17 -2.72
C VAL A 87 6.41 12.15 -3.67
N PRO A 88 7.21 11.25 -4.26
CA PRO A 88 6.64 10.26 -5.17
C PRO A 88 5.80 9.24 -4.42
N ILE A 89 4.61 8.97 -4.93
CA ILE A 89 3.74 7.93 -4.39
C ILE A 89 3.03 7.22 -5.53
N ILE A 90 2.96 5.90 -5.45
CA ILE A 90 2.32 5.06 -6.43
C ILE A 90 1.20 4.27 -5.77
N ILE A 91 0.09 4.12 -6.47
CA ILE A 91 -0.97 3.22 -6.04
C ILE A 91 -0.79 1.91 -6.78
N VAL A 92 -0.74 0.81 -6.03
CA VAL A 92 -0.68 -0.52 -6.61
C VAL A 92 -2.05 -1.17 -6.39
N TYR A 93 -2.76 -1.46 -7.48
CA TYR A 93 -4.08 -2.05 -7.42
C TYR A 93 -3.95 -3.55 -7.28
N GLN A 94 -4.94 -4.16 -6.64
CA GLN A 94 -4.89 -5.59 -6.34
C GLN A 94 -4.67 -6.43 -7.61
N ARG A 95 -5.29 -6.05 -8.70
CA ARG A 95 -5.12 -6.81 -9.94
C ARG A 95 -3.68 -6.72 -10.46
N ASP A 96 -3.05 -5.54 -10.28
CA ASP A 96 -1.68 -5.36 -10.73
C ASP A 96 -0.72 -6.06 -9.79
N PHE A 97 -1.06 -6.12 -8.52
CA PHE A 97 -0.30 -6.85 -7.53
C PHE A 97 -0.28 -8.34 -7.85
N ALA A 98 -1.44 -8.88 -8.24
CA ALA A 98 -1.51 -10.28 -8.64
C ALA A 98 -0.61 -10.56 -9.84
N ALA A 99 -0.63 -9.66 -10.82
CA ALA A 99 0.21 -9.82 -12.00
C ALA A 99 1.69 -9.78 -11.64
N LEU A 100 2.08 -8.91 -10.72
CA LEU A 100 3.46 -8.83 -10.28
C LEU A 100 3.89 -10.12 -9.60
N LEU A 101 3.04 -10.67 -8.76
CA LEU A 101 3.36 -11.92 -8.08
C LEU A 101 3.50 -13.06 -9.07
N GLU A 102 2.62 -13.12 -10.06
CA GLU A 102 2.69 -14.17 -11.06
C GLU A 102 3.96 -14.05 -11.91
N SER A 103 4.37 -12.84 -12.22
CA SER A 103 5.57 -12.65 -13.02
C SER A 103 6.82 -13.08 -12.28
N HIS A 104 6.76 -13.16 -10.95
CA HIS A 104 7.88 -13.61 -10.15
C HIS A 104 7.72 -15.07 -9.70
N GLY A 105 6.76 -15.78 -10.28
CA GLY A 105 6.59 -17.19 -9.96
C GLY A 105 5.93 -17.46 -8.62
N VAL A 106 5.28 -16.47 -8.06
CA VAL A 106 4.59 -16.61 -6.78
C VAL A 106 3.10 -16.81 -7.05
N GLU A 107 2.54 -17.86 -6.47
CA GLU A 107 1.11 -18.10 -6.63
C GLU A 107 0.35 -17.50 -5.48
N LEU A 108 -0.72 -16.81 -5.80
CA LEU A 108 -1.61 -16.27 -4.78
C LEU A 108 -2.59 -17.34 -4.34
N PRO A 109 -2.88 -17.41 -3.04
CA PRO A 109 -3.87 -18.40 -2.59
C PRO A 109 -5.21 -18.21 -3.29
N SER A 110 -5.60 -16.99 -3.57
CA SER A 110 -6.88 -16.75 -4.20
C SER A 110 -6.88 -17.14 -5.66
N SER A 111 -5.74 -17.17 -6.32
CA SER A 111 -5.72 -17.51 -7.73
C SER A 111 -6.07 -18.96 -7.96
N SER A 112 -5.80 -19.82 -6.98
CA SER A 112 -6.12 -21.21 -7.13
C SER A 112 -7.61 -21.45 -7.06
N ALA A 113 -8.35 -20.52 -6.52
CA ALA A 113 -9.78 -20.66 -6.41
C ALA A 113 -10.50 -20.23 -7.68
N ALA A 114 -9.83 -19.58 -8.55
CA ALA A 114 -10.48 -19.05 -9.75
C ALA A 114 -10.84 -20.09 -10.79
#